data_aa28f116b787b6f945dff3a511ee4d7c
#
_entry.id   aa28f116b787b6f945dff3a511ee4d7c
#
_cell.length_a   1.000
_cell.length_b   1.000
_cell.length_c   1.000
_cell.angle_alpha   90.00
_cell.angle_beta   90.00
_cell.angle_gamma   90.00
#
_symmetry.space_group_name_H-M   'P 1'
#
loop_
_entity.id
_entity.type
_entity.pdbx_description
1 polymer ?
#
loop_
_entity_poly.entity_id
_entity_poly.type
_entity_poly.pdbx_seq_one_letter_code
_entity_poly.pdbx_strand_id
1 'polypeptide(L)'
;MPGPPPSSAAARVRLAAQRRGESDYIFSYWSALGWTILTFGFYGLYVFYQLVRRMRDHNARRLELLDAAATFAWEQAGRQGRDKELAPAFQRAAGHLAVLRRMTSDFREPVIWLVLAIVVSGITQIVAFVLLDQDLIKHDQAEAGAEYELSVIYGQLGQQLASPDPNRVKRPDNYPGRILAAIFSLGIYMFWWYYNQMEEPNRHFAGNWAQEDELVKAVDALS
;
A
#
# COMPACT_ATOMS: atom_id res chain seq x y z
N MET A 1 18.05 0.57 -17.41
CA MET A 1 18.21 1.67 -16.43
C MET A 1 16.94 2.51 -16.50
N PRO A 2 16.24 2.80 -15.39
CA PRO A 2 15.14 3.75 -15.42
C PRO A 2 15.68 5.11 -15.86
N GLY A 3 14.91 5.81 -16.71
CA GLY A 3 15.24 7.17 -17.14
C GLY A 3 15.25 8.16 -15.96
N PRO A 4 15.81 9.37 -16.15
CA PRO A 4 15.78 10.39 -15.12
C PRO A 4 14.32 10.66 -14.68
N PRO A 5 14.09 10.95 -13.39
CA PRO A 5 12.73 11.20 -12.90
C PRO A 5 12.12 12.40 -13.64
N PRO A 6 10.81 12.36 -13.95
CA PRO A 6 10.14 13.43 -14.64
C PRO A 6 10.23 14.74 -13.83
N SER A 7 10.49 15.85 -14.52
CA SER A 7 10.78 17.16 -13.93
C SER A 7 9.58 17.84 -13.27
N SER A 8 8.33 17.47 -13.61
CA SER A 8 7.12 18.08 -13.05
C SER A 8 6.36 17.15 -12.09
N ALA A 9 5.71 17.74 -11.07
CA ALA A 9 4.89 17.00 -10.13
C ALA A 9 3.75 16.24 -10.83
N ALA A 10 3.08 16.84 -11.81
CA ALA A 10 2.05 16.20 -12.62
C ALA A 10 2.57 14.95 -13.35
N ALA A 11 3.76 15.02 -13.95
CA ALA A 11 4.35 13.89 -14.65
C ALA A 11 4.74 12.76 -13.67
N ARG A 12 5.15 13.07 -12.42
CA ARG A 12 5.41 12.08 -11.37
C ARG A 12 4.13 11.35 -10.96
N VAL A 13 3.00 12.07 -10.80
CA VAL A 13 1.69 11.45 -10.50
C VAL A 13 1.33 10.43 -11.58
N ARG A 14 1.38 10.84 -12.87
CA ARG A 14 1.05 9.95 -14.00
C ARG A 14 1.95 8.72 -14.05
N LEU A 15 3.26 8.91 -13.87
CA LEU A 15 4.23 7.81 -13.87
C LEU A 15 3.99 6.83 -12.72
N ALA A 16 3.76 7.33 -11.50
CA ALA A 16 3.49 6.48 -10.35
C ALA A 16 2.19 5.65 -10.55
N ALA A 17 1.12 6.27 -11.10
CA ALA A 17 -0.11 5.55 -11.43
C ALA A 17 0.10 4.50 -12.55
N GLN A 18 0.89 4.79 -13.58
CA GLN A 18 1.20 3.83 -14.66
C GLN A 18 1.97 2.60 -14.16
N ARG A 19 2.82 2.77 -13.14
CA ARG A 19 3.65 1.70 -12.57
C ARG A 19 2.92 0.80 -11.58
N ARG A 20 1.61 0.97 -11.37
CA ARG A 20 0.83 0.14 -10.42
C ARG A 20 0.94 -1.36 -10.68
N GLY A 21 1.01 -1.79 -11.95
CA GLY A 21 1.19 -3.20 -12.30
C GLY A 21 2.55 -3.79 -11.93
N GLU A 22 3.57 -2.98 -11.67
CA GLU A 22 4.91 -3.42 -11.27
C GLU A 22 5.00 -3.67 -9.75
N SER A 23 4.24 -2.89 -8.94
CA SER A 23 4.27 -2.93 -7.47
C SER A 23 3.13 -3.76 -6.87
N ASP A 24 1.92 -3.65 -7.44
CA ASP A 24 0.68 -4.17 -6.87
C ASP A 24 0.37 -5.56 -7.42
N TYR A 25 1.22 -6.53 -7.08
CA TYR A 25 1.05 -7.90 -7.54
C TYR A 25 -0.21 -8.54 -6.94
N ILE A 26 -1.18 -8.88 -7.80
CA ILE A 26 -2.44 -9.52 -7.42
C ILE A 26 -2.27 -11.03 -7.43
N PHE A 27 -2.54 -11.66 -6.28
CA PHE A 27 -2.47 -13.11 -6.14
C PHE A 27 -3.81 -13.77 -6.45
N SER A 28 -3.74 -14.95 -7.09
CA SER A 28 -4.81 -15.94 -7.04
C SER A 28 -4.46 -16.98 -5.99
N TYR A 29 -5.18 -17.02 -4.88
CA TYR A 29 -4.92 -17.95 -3.78
C TYR A 29 -4.91 -19.42 -4.25
N TRP A 30 -5.92 -19.81 -5.01
CA TRP A 30 -6.05 -21.20 -5.47
C TRP A 30 -4.92 -21.60 -6.42
N SER A 31 -4.50 -20.71 -7.30
CA SER A 31 -3.33 -20.95 -8.16
C SER A 31 -2.06 -21.06 -7.33
N ALA A 32 -1.86 -20.15 -6.37
CA ALA A 32 -0.69 -20.18 -5.50
C ALA A 32 -0.63 -21.46 -4.65
N LEU A 33 -1.77 -21.90 -4.09
CA LEU A 33 -1.87 -23.14 -3.34
C LEU A 33 -1.61 -24.37 -4.22
N GLY A 34 -2.22 -24.44 -5.41
CA GLY A 34 -2.02 -25.54 -6.35
C GLY A 34 -0.56 -25.69 -6.76
N TRP A 35 0.11 -24.59 -7.13
CA TRP A 35 1.53 -24.61 -7.45
C TRP A 35 2.41 -24.95 -6.24
N THR A 36 2.05 -24.51 -5.06
CA THR A 36 2.79 -24.85 -3.83
C THR A 36 2.75 -26.35 -3.57
N ILE A 37 1.59 -26.99 -3.76
CA ILE A 37 1.44 -28.45 -3.62
C ILE A 37 2.23 -29.18 -4.70
N LEU A 38 2.09 -28.80 -5.98
CA LEU A 38 2.77 -29.44 -7.11
C LEU A 38 4.29 -29.35 -7.01
N THR A 39 4.82 -28.29 -6.40
CA THR A 39 6.27 -28.09 -6.24
C THR A 39 6.78 -28.48 -4.85
N PHE A 40 6.04 -29.31 -4.10
CA PHE A 40 6.42 -29.76 -2.76
C PHE A 40 6.84 -28.62 -1.82
N GLY A 41 6.16 -27.45 -1.93
CA GLY A 41 6.42 -26.28 -1.09
C GLY A 41 7.37 -25.23 -1.68
N PHE A 42 8.16 -25.54 -2.70
CA PHE A 42 9.12 -24.57 -3.28
C PHE A 42 8.43 -23.32 -3.80
N TYR A 43 7.29 -23.43 -4.46
CA TYR A 43 6.52 -22.26 -4.92
C TYR A 43 5.99 -21.43 -3.74
N GLY A 44 5.73 -22.03 -2.61
CA GLY A 44 5.34 -21.32 -1.38
C GLY A 44 6.42 -20.34 -0.88
N LEU A 45 7.71 -20.66 -1.07
CA LEU A 45 8.81 -19.72 -0.77
C LEU A 45 8.79 -18.51 -1.71
N TYR A 46 8.52 -18.74 -2.99
CA TYR A 46 8.33 -17.62 -3.95
C TYR A 46 7.14 -16.75 -3.56
N VAL A 47 6.01 -17.35 -3.20
CA VAL A 47 4.83 -16.61 -2.76
C VAL A 47 5.14 -15.81 -1.50
N PHE A 48 5.81 -16.40 -0.51
CA PHE A 48 6.22 -15.71 0.71
C PHE A 48 7.10 -14.49 0.41
N TYR A 49 8.10 -14.65 -0.45
CA TYR A 49 8.92 -13.53 -0.93
C TYR A 49 8.08 -12.43 -1.57
N GLN A 50 7.15 -12.80 -2.43
CA GLN A 50 6.28 -11.83 -3.11
C GLN A 50 5.28 -11.14 -2.16
N LEU A 51 4.81 -11.80 -1.09
CA LEU A 51 3.96 -11.16 -0.08
C LEU A 51 4.68 -9.98 0.60
N VAL A 52 5.95 -10.15 0.95
CA VAL A 52 6.76 -9.09 1.55
C VAL A 52 7.11 -8.02 0.51
N ARG A 53 7.56 -8.44 -0.68
CA ARG A 53 7.99 -7.56 -1.77
C ARG A 53 6.88 -6.63 -2.24
N ARG A 54 5.67 -7.17 -2.52
CA ARG A 54 4.57 -6.36 -3.04
C ARG A 54 4.13 -5.25 -2.08
N MET A 55 4.16 -5.51 -0.76
CA MET A 55 3.85 -4.48 0.23
C MET A 55 4.93 -3.40 0.26
N ARG A 56 6.22 -3.76 0.20
CA ARG A 56 7.32 -2.80 0.11
C ARG A 56 7.19 -1.91 -1.14
N ASP A 57 7.01 -2.55 -2.29
CA ASP A 57 6.99 -1.85 -3.57
C ASP A 57 5.73 -0.98 -3.72
N HIS A 58 4.57 -1.47 -3.23
CA HIS A 58 3.33 -0.70 -3.14
C HIS A 58 3.50 0.54 -2.26
N ASN A 59 4.01 0.38 -1.03
CA ASN A 59 4.21 1.50 -0.10
C ASN A 59 5.10 2.59 -0.72
N ALA A 60 6.17 2.19 -1.40
CA ALA A 60 7.09 3.13 -2.05
C ALA A 60 6.39 3.90 -3.20
N ARG A 61 5.68 3.19 -4.07
CA ARG A 61 4.96 3.79 -5.19
C ARG A 61 3.81 4.70 -4.73
N ARG A 62 3.03 4.25 -3.73
CA ARG A 62 1.92 5.05 -3.20
C ARG A 62 2.41 6.32 -2.53
N LEU A 63 3.48 6.25 -1.76
CA LEU A 63 4.12 7.42 -1.20
C LEU A 63 4.55 8.41 -2.30
N GLU A 64 5.20 7.92 -3.37
CA GLU A 64 5.60 8.76 -4.50
C GLU A 64 4.40 9.46 -5.16
N LEU A 65 3.32 8.72 -5.40
CA LEU A 65 2.10 9.25 -6.00
C LEU A 65 1.45 10.34 -5.14
N LEU A 66 1.23 10.07 -3.86
CA LEU A 66 0.57 11.02 -2.95
C LEU A 66 1.44 12.25 -2.67
N ASP A 67 2.77 12.08 -2.55
CA ASP A 67 3.72 13.18 -2.38
C ASP A 67 3.77 14.07 -3.63
N ALA A 68 3.79 13.47 -4.82
CA ALA A 68 3.73 14.21 -6.08
C ALA A 68 2.39 14.94 -6.25
N ALA A 69 1.27 14.32 -5.87
CA ALA A 69 -0.06 14.93 -5.91
C ALA A 69 -0.17 16.12 -4.95
N ALA A 70 0.37 16.01 -3.73
CA ALA A 70 0.44 17.11 -2.78
C ALA A 70 1.31 18.26 -3.31
N THR A 71 2.46 17.95 -3.91
CA THR A 71 3.35 18.94 -4.52
C THR A 71 2.66 19.68 -5.66
N PHE A 72 2.00 18.96 -6.56
CA PHE A 72 1.25 19.55 -7.66
C PHE A 72 0.12 20.46 -7.17
N ALA A 73 -0.66 19.98 -6.20
CA ALA A 73 -1.75 20.78 -5.62
C ALA A 73 -1.23 22.07 -4.95
N TRP A 74 -0.06 22.01 -4.28
CA TRP A 74 0.59 23.19 -3.72
C TRP A 74 0.97 24.21 -4.79
N GLU A 75 1.55 23.78 -5.91
CA GLU A 75 1.87 24.64 -7.05
C GLU A 75 0.60 25.31 -7.62
N GLN A 76 -0.51 24.55 -7.74
CA GLN A 76 -1.78 25.11 -8.21
C GLN A 76 -2.40 26.09 -7.22
N ALA A 77 -2.34 25.79 -5.92
CA ALA A 77 -2.80 26.69 -4.87
C ALA A 77 -2.05 28.04 -4.93
N GLY A 78 -0.72 28.01 -5.13
CA GLY A 78 0.10 29.20 -5.32
C GLY A 78 -0.30 30.02 -6.56
N ARG A 79 -0.55 29.33 -7.70
CA ARG A 79 -1.02 30.00 -8.94
C ARG A 79 -2.38 30.69 -8.77
N GLN A 80 -3.26 30.12 -7.93
CA GLN A 80 -4.59 30.68 -7.63
C GLN A 80 -4.58 31.66 -6.44
N GLY A 81 -3.43 31.92 -5.80
CA GLY A 81 -3.31 32.77 -4.62
C GLY A 81 -3.98 32.19 -3.37
N ARG A 82 -4.19 30.89 -3.28
CA ARG A 82 -4.89 30.18 -2.21
C ARG A 82 -3.97 29.41 -1.27
N ASP A 83 -2.68 29.53 -1.42
CA ASP A 83 -1.65 28.84 -0.63
C ASP A 83 -1.82 29.07 0.88
N LYS A 84 -2.11 30.30 1.32
CA LYS A 84 -2.32 30.64 2.74
C LYS A 84 -3.60 30.03 3.30
N GLU A 85 -4.67 30.00 2.52
CA GLU A 85 -5.96 29.41 2.91
C GLU A 85 -5.84 27.90 3.10
N LEU A 86 -5.13 27.23 2.19
CA LEU A 86 -4.98 25.79 2.16
C LEU A 86 -3.82 25.26 3.02
N ALA A 87 -2.96 26.14 3.56
CA ALA A 87 -1.80 25.75 4.36
C ALA A 87 -2.12 24.76 5.50
N PRO A 88 -3.23 24.91 6.27
CA PRO A 88 -3.55 23.93 7.33
C PRO A 88 -3.85 22.52 6.79
N ALA A 89 -4.53 22.39 5.64
CA ALA A 89 -4.80 21.09 5.01
C ALA A 89 -3.50 20.44 4.49
N PHE A 90 -2.62 21.24 3.86
CA PHE A 90 -1.29 20.75 3.46
C PHE A 90 -0.43 20.29 4.63
N GLN A 91 -0.49 20.98 5.78
CA GLN A 91 0.23 20.55 6.98
C GLN A 91 -0.27 19.21 7.50
N ARG A 92 -1.60 18.98 7.51
CA ARG A 92 -2.15 17.67 7.90
C ARG A 92 -1.79 16.57 6.90
N ALA A 93 -1.90 16.84 5.60
CA ALA A 93 -1.46 15.93 4.56
C ALA A 93 0.03 15.55 4.72
N ALA A 94 0.90 16.55 4.96
CA ALA A 94 2.31 16.33 5.21
C ALA A 94 2.57 15.45 6.44
N GLY A 95 1.76 15.57 7.49
CA GLY A 95 1.81 14.71 8.67
C GLY A 95 1.56 13.23 8.31
N HIS A 96 0.52 12.94 7.53
CA HIS A 96 0.22 11.58 7.05
C HIS A 96 1.30 11.05 6.10
N LEU A 97 1.79 11.89 5.18
CA LEU A 97 2.89 11.53 4.27
C LEU A 97 4.19 11.24 5.03
N ALA A 98 4.46 11.93 6.14
CA ALA A 98 5.63 11.65 6.98
C ALA A 98 5.55 10.25 7.63
N VAL A 99 4.34 9.83 8.06
CA VAL A 99 4.12 8.46 8.57
C VAL A 99 4.36 7.44 7.45
N LEU A 100 3.78 7.64 6.27
CA LEU A 100 3.99 6.74 5.11
C LEU A 100 5.46 6.67 4.71
N ARG A 101 6.18 7.80 4.71
CA ARG A 101 7.63 7.85 4.40
C ARG A 101 8.45 7.03 5.39
N ARG A 102 8.16 7.16 6.69
CA ARG A 102 8.83 6.38 7.72
C ARG A 102 8.55 4.88 7.55
N MET A 103 7.29 4.50 7.32
CA MET A 103 6.92 3.10 7.09
C MET A 103 7.60 2.52 5.85
N THR A 104 7.76 3.32 4.80
CA THR A 104 8.46 2.90 3.57
C THR A 104 9.96 2.73 3.80
N SER A 105 10.61 3.68 4.51
CA SER A 105 12.06 3.60 4.80
C SER A 105 12.43 2.46 5.73
N ASP A 106 11.56 2.14 6.68
CA ASP A 106 11.80 1.13 7.71
C ASP A 106 11.22 -0.24 7.32
N PHE A 107 10.73 -0.38 6.07
CA PHE A 107 10.09 -1.61 5.62
C PHE A 107 11.09 -2.76 5.46
N ARG A 108 10.59 -3.96 5.62
CA ARG A 108 11.37 -5.21 5.63
C ARG A 108 11.95 -5.55 4.27
N GLU A 109 13.20 -6.01 4.28
CA GLU A 109 13.85 -6.49 3.05
C GLU A 109 13.37 -7.91 2.70
N PRO A 110 12.72 -8.12 1.54
CA PRO A 110 12.11 -9.41 1.18
C PRO A 110 13.08 -10.59 1.13
N VAL A 111 14.34 -10.34 0.72
CA VAL A 111 15.37 -11.39 0.63
C VAL A 111 15.76 -11.88 2.03
N ILE A 112 15.91 -10.96 2.98
CA ILE A 112 16.26 -11.33 4.38
C ILE A 112 15.13 -12.20 4.96
N TRP A 113 13.87 -11.81 4.75
CA TRP A 113 12.73 -12.56 5.26
C TRP A 113 12.57 -13.93 4.58
N LEU A 114 12.90 -14.04 3.29
CA LEU A 114 12.94 -15.31 2.60
C LEU A 114 13.99 -16.25 3.21
N VAL A 115 15.21 -15.74 3.46
CA VAL A 115 16.28 -16.54 4.10
C VAL A 115 15.84 -17.00 5.49
N LEU A 116 15.25 -16.12 6.29
CA LEU A 116 14.71 -16.49 7.60
C LEU A 116 13.61 -17.54 7.51
N ALA A 117 12.73 -17.46 6.51
CA ALA A 117 11.68 -18.46 6.30
C ALA A 117 12.23 -19.85 5.93
N ILE A 118 13.38 -19.90 5.27
CA ILE A 118 14.06 -21.17 4.95
C ILE A 118 14.76 -21.74 6.18
N VAL A 119 15.45 -20.89 6.95
CA VAL A 119 16.29 -21.34 8.10
C VAL A 119 15.44 -21.64 9.34
N VAL A 120 14.47 -20.77 9.65
CA VAL A 120 13.60 -20.85 10.84
C VAL A 120 12.14 -20.99 10.44
N SER A 121 11.84 -21.85 9.46
CA SER A 121 10.53 -22.16 8.89
C SER A 121 9.31 -21.67 9.73
N GLY A 122 8.23 -22.29 9.83
CA GLY A 122 6.98 -21.97 10.52
C GLY A 122 6.93 -20.73 11.46
N ILE A 123 7.89 -20.52 12.35
CA ILE A 123 7.93 -19.37 13.26
C ILE A 123 8.07 -18.06 12.47
N THR A 124 9.00 -18.02 11.52
CA THR A 124 9.21 -16.82 10.68
C THR A 124 7.94 -16.49 9.90
N GLN A 125 7.22 -17.48 9.41
CA GLN A 125 5.97 -17.27 8.66
C GLN A 125 4.88 -16.65 9.54
N ILE A 126 4.69 -17.16 10.77
CA ILE A 126 3.71 -16.61 11.72
C ILE A 126 4.08 -15.15 12.07
N VAL A 127 5.34 -14.90 12.38
CA VAL A 127 5.82 -13.54 12.72
C VAL A 127 5.62 -12.61 11.52
N ALA A 128 5.99 -13.04 10.31
CA ALA A 128 5.81 -12.25 9.10
C ALA A 128 4.33 -11.91 8.85
N PHE A 129 3.42 -12.86 9.03
CA PHE A 129 1.98 -12.62 8.84
C PHE A 129 1.43 -11.58 9.83
N VAL A 130 1.82 -11.67 11.11
CA VAL A 130 1.44 -10.65 12.11
C VAL A 130 1.96 -9.28 11.72
N LEU A 131 3.22 -9.21 11.30
CA LEU A 131 3.85 -7.95 10.96
C LEU A 131 3.30 -7.35 9.66
N LEU A 132 3.03 -8.15 8.62
CA LEU A 132 2.42 -7.68 7.38
C LEU A 132 0.98 -7.18 7.59
N ASP A 133 0.19 -7.87 8.44
CA ASP A 133 -1.14 -7.40 8.84
C ASP A 133 -1.07 -6.04 9.55
N GLN A 134 -0.14 -5.89 10.50
CA GLN A 134 0.03 -4.62 11.22
C GLN A 134 0.49 -3.48 10.30
N ASP A 135 1.38 -3.78 9.36
CA ASP A 135 1.86 -2.80 8.39
C ASP A 135 0.73 -2.38 7.45
N LEU A 136 -0.06 -3.32 6.94
CA LEU A 136 -1.22 -3.01 6.09
C LEU A 136 -2.20 -2.09 6.82
N ILE A 137 -2.53 -2.38 8.09
CA ILE A 137 -3.44 -1.55 8.89
C ILE A 137 -2.89 -0.12 9.07
N LYS A 138 -1.62 0.01 9.46
CA LYS A 138 -1.00 1.31 9.69
C LYS A 138 -0.85 2.11 8.40
N HIS A 139 -0.45 1.42 7.32
CA HIS A 139 -0.33 2.02 6.00
C HIS A 139 -1.69 2.56 5.52
N ASP A 140 -2.72 1.72 5.56
CA ASP A 140 -4.07 2.07 5.13
C ASP A 140 -4.64 3.25 5.92
N GLN A 141 -4.41 3.31 7.24
CA GLN A 141 -4.82 4.45 8.07
C GLN A 141 -4.12 5.76 7.69
N ALA A 142 -2.79 5.71 7.51
CA ALA A 142 -2.02 6.88 7.13
C ALA A 142 -2.35 7.35 5.71
N GLU A 143 -2.55 6.41 4.79
CA GLU A 143 -2.95 6.65 3.42
C GLU A 143 -4.34 7.29 3.35
N ALA A 144 -5.34 6.71 4.02
CA ALA A 144 -6.69 7.27 4.08
C ALA A 144 -6.70 8.71 4.62
N GLY A 145 -5.85 9.01 5.61
CA GLY A 145 -5.68 10.37 6.12
C GLY A 145 -5.11 11.32 5.06
N ALA A 146 -4.07 10.90 4.33
CA ALA A 146 -3.47 11.70 3.27
C ALA A 146 -4.47 11.95 2.12
N GLU A 147 -5.19 10.92 1.70
CA GLU A 147 -6.20 10.99 0.65
C GLU A 147 -7.38 11.91 1.02
N TYR A 148 -7.83 11.85 2.28
CA TYR A 148 -8.87 12.74 2.78
C TYR A 148 -8.42 14.21 2.67
N GLU A 149 -7.22 14.54 3.16
CA GLU A 149 -6.72 15.91 3.05
C GLU A 149 -6.51 16.35 1.60
N LEU A 150 -6.04 15.45 0.73
CA LEU A 150 -5.94 15.74 -0.71
C LEU A 150 -7.32 15.96 -1.33
N SER A 151 -8.35 15.18 -0.95
CA SER A 151 -9.71 15.39 -1.46
C SER A 151 -10.25 16.78 -1.09
N VAL A 152 -9.97 17.26 0.13
CA VAL A 152 -10.31 18.63 0.58
C VAL A 152 -9.55 19.68 -0.25
N ILE A 153 -8.22 19.48 -0.43
CA ILE A 153 -7.38 20.42 -1.18
C ILE A 153 -7.82 20.51 -2.64
N TYR A 154 -7.97 19.36 -3.33
CA TYR A 154 -8.40 19.33 -4.72
C TYR A 154 -9.83 19.86 -4.90
N GLY A 155 -10.73 19.59 -3.94
CA GLY A 155 -12.08 20.18 -3.91
C GLY A 155 -12.03 21.71 -3.89
N GLN A 156 -11.14 22.29 -3.11
CA GLN A 156 -10.91 23.73 -3.05
C GLN A 156 -10.26 24.29 -4.34
N LEU A 157 -9.51 23.47 -5.06
CA LEU A 157 -8.94 23.82 -6.38
C LEU A 157 -9.93 23.61 -7.54
N GLY A 158 -11.18 23.21 -7.25
CA GLY A 158 -12.24 23.00 -8.24
C GLY A 158 -12.31 21.58 -8.83
N GLN A 159 -11.59 20.63 -8.22
CA GLN A 159 -11.61 19.22 -8.63
C GLN A 159 -12.13 18.35 -7.48
N GLN A 160 -13.21 17.63 -7.72
CA GLN A 160 -13.75 16.70 -6.72
C GLN A 160 -13.04 15.34 -6.83
N LEU A 161 -12.44 14.90 -5.74
CA LEU A 161 -11.97 13.53 -5.55
C LEU A 161 -12.93 12.81 -4.60
N ALA A 162 -13.15 11.52 -4.82
CA ALA A 162 -13.88 10.71 -3.86
C ALA A 162 -13.14 10.70 -2.52
N SER A 163 -13.88 10.86 -1.43
CA SER A 163 -13.32 10.66 -0.09
C SER A 163 -13.04 9.17 0.11
N PRO A 164 -11.96 8.83 0.84
CA PRO A 164 -11.68 7.45 1.16
C PRO A 164 -12.86 6.77 1.84
N ASP A 165 -13.15 5.50 1.48
CA ASP A 165 -14.16 4.73 2.19
C ASP A 165 -13.72 4.53 3.65
N PRO A 166 -14.49 5.03 4.64
CA PRO A 166 -14.13 4.88 6.04
C PRO A 166 -14.12 3.41 6.51
N ASN A 167 -14.75 2.50 5.75
CA ASN A 167 -14.77 1.08 6.04
C ASN A 167 -13.64 0.30 5.36
N ARG A 168 -12.84 0.94 4.52
CA ARG A 168 -11.69 0.27 3.86
C ARG A 168 -10.55 0.02 4.85
N VAL A 169 -10.48 0.79 5.92
CA VAL A 169 -9.43 0.65 6.94
C VAL A 169 -9.65 -0.64 7.71
N LYS A 170 -8.69 -1.55 7.59
CA LYS A 170 -8.69 -2.82 8.29
C LYS A 170 -8.69 -2.58 9.82
N ARG A 171 -9.48 -3.37 10.55
CA ARG A 171 -9.44 -3.37 12.01
C ARG A 171 -8.30 -4.25 12.51
N PRO A 172 -7.67 -3.91 13.66
CA PRO A 172 -6.68 -4.77 14.28
C PRO A 172 -7.22 -6.17 14.53
N ASP A 173 -6.41 -7.18 14.18
CA ASP A 173 -6.77 -8.57 14.38
C ASP A 173 -6.41 -9.07 15.79
N ASN A 174 -7.13 -10.10 16.25
CA ASN A 174 -6.76 -10.83 17.46
C ASN A 174 -5.62 -11.81 17.17
N TYR A 175 -4.37 -11.33 17.11
CA TYR A 175 -3.21 -12.17 16.83
C TYR A 175 -3.00 -13.33 17.82
N PRO A 176 -3.12 -13.13 19.15
CA PRO A 176 -3.05 -14.26 20.08
C PRO A 176 -4.07 -15.36 19.75
N GLY A 177 -5.32 -14.98 19.47
CA GLY A 177 -6.36 -15.93 19.05
C GLY A 177 -6.04 -16.66 17.75
N ARG A 178 -5.49 -15.96 16.76
CA ARG A 178 -5.06 -16.57 15.48
C ARG A 178 -3.91 -17.56 15.68
N ILE A 179 -2.93 -17.23 16.53
CA ILE A 179 -1.81 -18.13 16.86
C ILE A 179 -2.32 -19.38 17.57
N LEU A 180 -3.19 -19.22 18.57
CA LEU A 180 -3.81 -20.35 19.26
C LEU A 180 -4.62 -21.20 18.30
N ALA A 181 -5.41 -20.59 17.39
CA ALA A 181 -6.17 -21.32 16.39
C ALA A 181 -5.24 -22.12 15.44
N ALA A 182 -4.10 -21.56 15.04
CA ALA A 182 -3.11 -22.25 14.23
C ALA A 182 -2.53 -23.48 14.97
N ILE A 183 -2.22 -23.35 16.26
CA ILE A 183 -1.68 -24.44 17.08
C ILE A 183 -2.74 -25.54 17.28
N PHE A 184 -3.93 -25.19 17.76
CA PHE A 184 -4.98 -26.16 18.10
C PHE A 184 -5.58 -26.86 16.86
N SER A 185 -5.53 -26.22 15.69
CA SER A 185 -5.95 -26.81 14.43
C SER A 185 -4.85 -27.65 13.75
N LEU A 186 -3.70 -27.88 14.40
CA LEU A 186 -2.53 -28.54 13.83
C LEU A 186 -2.10 -27.93 12.49
N GLY A 187 -2.21 -26.59 12.39
CA GLY A 187 -1.80 -25.84 11.21
C GLY A 187 -2.89 -25.64 10.13
N ILE A 188 -4.06 -26.27 10.24
CA ILE A 188 -5.15 -26.08 9.25
C ILE A 188 -5.57 -24.62 9.16
N TYR A 189 -5.63 -23.90 10.29
CA TYR A 189 -5.96 -22.49 10.32
C TYR A 189 -4.98 -21.61 9.50
N MET A 190 -3.73 -22.05 9.33
CA MET A 190 -2.73 -21.32 8.54
C MET A 190 -3.15 -21.15 7.07
N PHE A 191 -3.88 -22.10 6.47
CA PHE A 191 -4.39 -21.97 5.11
C PHE A 191 -5.36 -20.79 4.98
N TRP A 192 -6.25 -20.59 5.97
CA TRP A 192 -7.16 -19.47 6.01
C TRP A 192 -6.41 -18.15 6.25
N TRP A 193 -5.43 -18.15 7.16
CA TRP A 193 -4.62 -16.95 7.39
C TRP A 193 -3.80 -16.57 6.15
N TYR A 194 -3.25 -17.56 5.46
CA TYR A 194 -2.54 -17.38 4.19
C TYR A 194 -3.44 -16.83 3.09
N TYR A 195 -4.69 -17.30 3.02
CA TYR A 195 -5.72 -16.73 2.16
C TYR A 195 -5.90 -15.22 2.43
N ASN A 196 -6.07 -14.83 3.68
CA ASN A 196 -6.23 -13.44 4.05
C ASN A 196 -5.00 -12.58 3.70
N GLN A 197 -3.78 -13.11 3.89
CA GLN A 197 -2.55 -12.42 3.49
C GLN A 197 -2.48 -12.11 1.99
N MET A 198 -3.21 -12.84 1.16
CA MET A 198 -3.31 -12.56 -0.27
C MET A 198 -4.47 -11.61 -0.59
N GLU A 199 -5.67 -11.92 -0.11
CA GLU A 199 -6.90 -11.26 -0.52
C GLU A 199 -7.08 -9.85 0.06
N GLU A 200 -6.64 -9.62 1.29
CA GLU A 200 -6.80 -8.30 1.89
C GLU A 200 -5.95 -7.23 1.19
N PRO A 201 -4.64 -7.46 0.92
CA PRO A 201 -3.88 -6.54 0.08
C PRO A 201 -4.40 -6.45 -1.37
N ASN A 202 -4.88 -7.56 -1.96
CA ASN A 202 -5.49 -7.51 -3.30
C ASN A 202 -6.65 -6.51 -3.36
N ARG A 203 -7.56 -6.55 -2.36
CA ARG A 203 -8.70 -5.63 -2.28
C ARG A 203 -8.26 -4.19 -2.02
N HIS A 204 -7.27 -4.00 -1.13
CA HIS A 204 -6.69 -2.69 -0.85
C HIS A 204 -6.10 -2.06 -2.13
N PHE A 205 -5.27 -2.80 -2.88
CA PHE A 205 -4.67 -2.31 -4.12
C PHE A 205 -5.73 -1.97 -5.18
N ALA A 206 -6.72 -2.85 -5.36
CA ALA A 206 -7.81 -2.60 -6.32
C ALA A 206 -8.63 -1.35 -5.96
N GLY A 207 -8.89 -1.12 -4.67
CA GLY A 207 -9.55 0.10 -4.20
C GLY A 207 -8.73 1.36 -4.49
N ASN A 208 -7.42 1.28 -4.29
CA ASN A 208 -6.52 2.40 -4.56
C ASN A 208 -6.44 2.76 -6.04
N TRP A 209 -6.50 1.78 -6.95
CA TRP A 209 -6.44 2.05 -8.39
C TRP A 209 -7.56 2.97 -8.87
N ALA A 210 -8.78 2.79 -8.36
CA ALA A 210 -9.90 3.66 -8.72
C ALA A 210 -9.64 5.12 -8.31
N GLN A 211 -9.09 5.33 -7.11
CA GLN A 211 -8.73 6.64 -6.61
C GLN A 211 -7.54 7.26 -7.36
N GLU A 212 -6.55 6.45 -7.73
CA GLU A 212 -5.42 6.90 -8.55
C GLU A 212 -5.90 7.43 -9.90
N ASP A 213 -6.86 6.73 -10.54
CA ASP A 213 -7.43 7.17 -11.82
C ASP A 213 -8.18 8.51 -11.69
N GLU A 214 -8.90 8.74 -10.57
CA GLU A 214 -9.53 10.04 -10.28
C GLU A 214 -8.50 11.15 -10.04
N LEU A 215 -7.45 10.84 -9.30
CA LEU A 215 -6.38 11.78 -9.01
C LEU A 215 -5.63 12.21 -10.29
N VAL A 216 -5.34 11.26 -11.18
CA VAL A 216 -4.73 11.55 -12.50
C VAL A 216 -5.63 12.48 -13.31
N LYS A 217 -6.94 12.20 -13.38
CA LYS A 217 -7.92 13.07 -14.07
C LYS A 217 -7.94 14.48 -13.49
N ALA A 218 -7.91 14.62 -12.16
CA ALA A 218 -7.90 15.91 -11.51
C ALA A 218 -6.60 16.70 -11.79
N VAL A 219 -5.46 16.02 -11.80
CA VAL A 219 -4.17 16.60 -12.19
C VAL A 219 -4.19 17.05 -13.65
N ASP A 220 -4.75 16.25 -14.56
CA ASP A 220 -4.86 16.59 -15.98
C ASP A 220 -5.77 17.79 -16.22
N ALA A 221 -6.86 17.89 -15.46
CA ALA A 221 -7.80 19.03 -15.58
C ALA A 221 -7.21 20.35 -15.04
N LEU A 222 -6.24 20.33 -14.13
CA LEU A 222 -5.57 21.49 -13.56
C LEU A 222 -4.23 21.82 -14.26
N SER A 223 -3.73 20.97 -15.16
CA SER A 223 -2.47 21.17 -15.90
C SER A 223 -2.69 22.08 -17.10
#